data_7ba196cb4d99b211016e6a5055342365
#
_entry.id   7ba196cb4d99b211016e6a5055342365
#
_cell.length_a   1.000
_cell.length_b   1.000
_cell.length_c   1.000
_cell.angle_alpha   90.00
_cell.angle_beta   90.00
_cell.angle_gamma   90.00
#
_symmetry.space_group_name_H-M   'P 1'
#
loop_
_entity.id
_entity.type
_entity.pdbx_description
1 polymer ?
#
loop_
_entity_poly.entity_id
_entity_poly.type
_entity_poly.pdbx_seq_one_letter_code
_entity_poly.pdbx_strand_id
1 'polypeptide(L)'
;MSHPFDLTGRTILVTGATSGLGRQTAISVSEMGAQVVINGRNEERLADTFSKLEGEGHLAVSADLAVGETRSAFVNKLPPLDGIAHCAGVTLLHPFKFNDERQFREVYAANVEAPFFVTQGVFKSKRLKPGASIVFVSSISPHAGLKGHAIYAGSKAALHGISRVLAHELAGSKIRSNCVSPGMVRTEVVAGFAHQVSPELVAIDEARYPLGYGTPDDVANAIIFFLAPASKWITGVDLTMDGGRT
;
A
#
# COMPACT_ATOMS: atom_id res chain seq x y z
N MET A 1 5.56 16.32 25.06
CA MET A 1 5.57 16.31 23.59
C MET A 1 5.15 14.90 23.18
N SER A 2 4.21 14.74 22.25
CA SER A 2 3.85 13.41 21.73
C SER A 2 5.05 12.79 21.01
N HIS A 3 5.16 11.47 21.05
CA HIS A 3 6.19 10.74 20.32
C HIS A 3 6.06 11.02 18.81
N PRO A 4 7.15 11.25 18.04
CA PRO A 4 7.08 11.65 16.63
C PRO A 4 6.39 10.61 15.72
N PHE A 5 6.29 9.36 16.15
CA PHE A 5 5.59 8.26 15.46
C PHE A 5 4.17 8.01 15.98
N ASP A 6 3.72 8.76 16.98
CA ASP A 6 2.39 8.65 17.57
C ASP A 6 1.31 9.01 16.55
N LEU A 7 0.32 8.12 16.40
CA LEU A 7 -0.84 8.28 15.54
C LEU A 7 -2.15 8.46 16.32
N THR A 8 -2.06 8.64 17.64
CA THR A 8 -3.23 8.86 18.50
C THR A 8 -4.09 10.01 17.99
N GLY A 9 -5.40 9.78 17.90
CA GLY A 9 -6.38 10.76 17.41
C GLY A 9 -6.39 10.93 15.88
N ARG A 10 -5.62 10.13 15.13
CA ARG A 10 -5.65 10.11 13.67
C ARG A 10 -6.55 9.00 13.16
N THR A 11 -7.19 9.24 12.02
CA THR A 11 -7.98 8.25 11.28
C THR A 11 -7.26 7.89 9.99
N ILE A 12 -6.86 6.65 9.84
CA ILE A 12 -6.06 6.17 8.71
C ILE A 12 -6.83 5.12 7.91
N LEU A 13 -6.94 5.31 6.60
CA LEU A 13 -7.44 4.31 5.67
C LEU A 13 -6.31 3.38 5.24
N VAL A 14 -6.51 2.07 5.37
CA VAL A 14 -5.62 1.04 4.83
C VAL A 14 -6.38 0.18 3.83
N THR A 15 -6.01 0.24 2.55
CA THR A 15 -6.59 -0.60 1.49
C THR A 15 -5.84 -1.93 1.38
N GLY A 16 -6.53 -3.00 0.93
CA GLY A 16 -5.90 -4.31 0.80
C GLY A 16 -5.58 -4.99 2.14
N ALA A 17 -6.34 -4.68 3.18
CA ALA A 17 -6.08 -5.13 4.56
C ALA A 17 -6.48 -6.59 4.84
N THR A 18 -6.85 -7.39 3.85
CA THR A 18 -7.25 -8.80 4.03
C THR A 18 -6.08 -9.77 4.19
N SER A 19 -4.85 -9.36 3.88
CA SER A 19 -3.65 -10.21 3.96
C SER A 19 -2.36 -9.40 3.83
N GLY A 20 -1.22 -10.04 4.07
CA GLY A 20 0.12 -9.55 3.76
C GLY A 20 0.40 -8.14 4.29
N LEU A 21 0.94 -7.28 3.42
CA LEU A 21 1.38 -5.92 3.80
C LEU A 21 0.23 -5.07 4.35
N GLY A 22 -0.95 -5.12 3.72
CA GLY A 22 -2.09 -4.31 4.14
C GLY A 22 -2.64 -4.74 5.49
N ARG A 23 -2.71 -6.07 5.77
CA ARG A 23 -3.10 -6.59 7.08
C ARG A 23 -2.13 -6.11 8.16
N GLN A 24 -0.84 -6.34 7.98
CA GLN A 24 0.17 -5.93 8.96
C GLN A 24 0.18 -4.42 9.17
N THR A 25 0.10 -3.64 8.08
CA THR A 25 0.01 -2.17 8.18
C THR A 25 -1.19 -1.74 9.02
N ALA A 26 -2.37 -2.36 8.83
CA ALA A 26 -3.56 -2.01 9.60
C ALA A 26 -3.39 -2.29 11.09
N ILE A 27 -2.83 -3.46 11.43
CA ILE A 27 -2.55 -3.85 12.82
C ILE A 27 -1.54 -2.87 13.43
N SER A 28 -0.37 -2.69 12.82
CA SER A 28 0.69 -1.83 13.36
C SER A 28 0.28 -0.35 13.46
N VAL A 29 -0.55 0.15 12.53
CA VAL A 29 -1.11 1.51 12.61
C VAL A 29 -2.08 1.64 13.80
N SER A 30 -2.87 0.60 14.12
CA SER A 30 -3.74 0.60 15.30
C SER A 30 -2.95 0.57 16.61
N GLU A 31 -1.87 -0.23 16.67
CA GLU A 31 -0.93 -0.28 17.81
C GLU A 31 -0.28 1.08 18.10
N MET A 32 -0.14 1.94 17.06
CA MET A 32 0.33 3.33 17.22
C MET A 32 -0.77 4.31 17.63
N GLY A 33 -1.95 3.82 18.01
CA GLY A 33 -3.07 4.60 18.57
C GLY A 33 -4.00 5.23 17.53
N ALA A 34 -3.90 4.89 16.25
CA ALA A 34 -4.80 5.39 15.23
C ALA A 34 -6.15 4.65 15.22
N GLN A 35 -7.22 5.35 14.87
CA GLN A 35 -8.42 4.73 14.35
C GLN A 35 -8.15 4.27 12.91
N VAL A 36 -8.45 3.02 12.59
CA VAL A 36 -8.16 2.45 11.28
C VAL A 36 -9.45 2.14 10.53
N VAL A 37 -9.53 2.61 9.28
CA VAL A 37 -10.52 2.17 8.32
C VAL A 37 -9.86 1.13 7.44
N ILE A 38 -10.32 -0.12 7.50
CA ILE A 38 -9.76 -1.20 6.68
C ILE A 38 -10.67 -1.52 5.49
N ASN A 39 -10.04 -1.79 4.35
CA ASN A 39 -10.74 -2.22 3.14
C ASN A 39 -10.14 -3.49 2.55
N GLY A 40 -11.00 -4.31 2.00
CA GLY A 40 -10.67 -5.50 1.23
C GLY A 40 -11.90 -6.14 0.63
N ARG A 41 -11.74 -7.13 -0.25
CA ARG A 41 -12.84 -7.79 -0.96
C ARG A 41 -13.43 -8.99 -0.23
N ASN A 42 -12.59 -9.69 0.51
CA ASN A 42 -13.00 -10.89 1.25
C ASN A 42 -13.42 -10.48 2.66
N GLU A 43 -14.70 -10.61 2.97
CA GLU A 43 -15.30 -10.17 4.23
C GLU A 43 -14.81 -10.96 5.42
N GLU A 44 -14.63 -12.27 5.30
CA GLU A 44 -14.13 -13.14 6.37
C GLU A 44 -12.70 -12.75 6.79
N ARG A 45 -11.79 -12.62 5.80
CA ARG A 45 -10.41 -12.18 6.06
C ARG A 45 -10.34 -10.73 6.55
N LEU A 46 -11.27 -9.88 6.12
CA LEU A 46 -11.37 -8.52 6.60
C LEU A 46 -11.80 -8.49 8.07
N ALA A 47 -12.77 -9.33 8.44
CA ALA A 47 -13.21 -9.49 9.83
C ALA A 47 -12.09 -10.08 10.72
N ASP A 48 -11.31 -11.06 10.20
CA ASP A 48 -10.13 -11.58 10.90
C ASP A 48 -9.09 -10.48 11.16
N THR A 49 -8.82 -9.61 10.18
CA THR A 49 -7.93 -8.47 10.40
C THR A 49 -8.52 -7.49 11.40
N PHE A 50 -9.82 -7.18 11.28
CA PHE A 50 -10.51 -6.26 12.18
C PHE A 50 -10.42 -6.68 13.65
N SER A 51 -10.55 -7.97 13.92
CA SER A 51 -10.47 -8.52 15.29
C SER A 51 -9.07 -8.41 15.93
N LYS A 52 -8.05 -8.08 15.14
CA LYS A 52 -6.65 -7.92 15.59
C LYS A 52 -6.24 -6.47 15.77
N LEU A 53 -7.13 -5.51 15.47
CA LEU A 53 -6.83 -4.09 15.64
C LEU A 53 -6.88 -3.73 17.12
N GLU A 54 -5.93 -2.94 17.57
CA GLU A 54 -5.87 -2.40 18.93
C GLU A 54 -6.62 -1.06 19.03
N GLY A 55 -7.38 -0.88 20.12
CA GLY A 55 -8.15 0.33 20.37
C GLY A 55 -9.61 0.22 19.92
N GLU A 56 -10.26 1.37 19.75
CA GLU A 56 -11.67 1.46 19.42
C GLU A 56 -11.94 2.41 18.24
N GLY A 57 -13.18 2.35 17.69
CA GLY A 57 -13.61 3.25 16.62
C GLY A 57 -13.13 2.88 15.24
N HIS A 58 -12.59 1.68 15.05
CA HIS A 58 -12.21 1.17 13.73
C HIS A 58 -13.43 0.89 12.85
N LEU A 59 -13.22 0.88 11.53
CA LEU A 59 -14.27 0.61 10.55
C LEU A 59 -13.77 -0.38 9.50
N ALA A 60 -14.56 -1.41 9.22
CA ALA A 60 -14.31 -2.32 8.10
C ALA A 60 -15.30 -2.05 6.96
N VAL A 61 -14.81 -1.85 5.75
CA VAL A 61 -15.63 -1.59 4.56
C VAL A 61 -15.21 -2.54 3.44
N SER A 62 -16.02 -3.58 3.20
CA SER A 62 -15.82 -4.47 2.06
C SER A 62 -16.19 -3.76 0.76
N ALA A 63 -15.24 -3.74 -0.19
CA ALA A 63 -15.44 -3.19 -1.52
C ALA A 63 -14.34 -3.65 -2.48
N ASP A 64 -14.69 -3.91 -3.74
CA ASP A 64 -13.72 -4.04 -4.82
C ASP A 64 -13.40 -2.66 -5.40
N LEU A 65 -12.22 -2.15 -5.07
CA LEU A 65 -11.78 -0.83 -5.52
C LEU A 65 -11.33 -0.80 -7.00
N ALA A 66 -11.20 -1.94 -7.67
CA ALA A 66 -10.95 -1.99 -9.10
C ALA A 66 -12.20 -1.60 -9.92
N VAL A 67 -13.39 -1.69 -9.31
CA VAL A 67 -14.68 -1.37 -9.96
C VAL A 67 -15.11 0.06 -9.62
N GLY A 68 -15.38 0.88 -10.64
CA GLY A 68 -15.65 2.33 -10.48
C GLY A 68 -16.86 2.65 -9.60
N GLU A 69 -17.96 1.95 -9.78
CA GLU A 69 -19.19 2.15 -9.01
C GLU A 69 -19.00 1.82 -7.53
N THR A 70 -18.32 0.71 -7.23
CA THR A 70 -18.02 0.33 -5.84
C THR A 70 -17.05 1.28 -5.17
N ARG A 71 -16.08 1.88 -5.90
CA ARG A 71 -15.19 2.94 -5.39
C ARG A 71 -15.96 4.15 -4.92
N SER A 72 -16.91 4.63 -5.72
CA SER A 72 -17.72 5.81 -5.37
C SER A 72 -18.55 5.56 -4.10
N ALA A 73 -19.21 4.41 -4.04
CA ALA A 73 -19.98 3.99 -2.86
C ALA A 73 -19.07 3.82 -1.61
N PHE A 74 -17.85 3.28 -1.81
CA PHE A 74 -16.85 3.15 -0.76
C PHE A 74 -16.42 4.51 -0.19
N VAL A 75 -16.03 5.46 -1.06
CA VAL A 75 -15.61 6.81 -0.64
C VAL A 75 -16.69 7.50 0.18
N ASN A 76 -17.97 7.33 -0.17
CA ASN A 76 -19.09 7.94 0.56
C ASN A 76 -19.27 7.41 1.99
N LYS A 77 -18.76 6.22 2.30
CA LYS A 77 -18.81 5.62 3.65
C LYS A 77 -17.64 6.04 4.54
N LEU A 78 -16.60 6.67 3.99
CA LEU A 78 -15.39 7.00 4.76
C LEU A 78 -15.63 8.20 5.70
N PRO A 79 -15.08 8.17 6.91
CA PRO A 79 -14.97 9.35 7.77
C PRO A 79 -13.91 10.34 7.22
N PRO A 80 -13.74 11.52 7.82
CA PRO A 80 -12.59 12.37 7.57
C PRO A 80 -11.27 11.65 7.93
N LEU A 81 -10.29 11.69 7.02
CA LEU A 81 -9.04 10.93 7.12
C LEU A 81 -7.83 11.83 7.36
N ASP A 82 -6.93 11.40 8.23
CA ASP A 82 -5.61 11.98 8.47
C ASP A 82 -4.52 11.31 7.61
N GLY A 83 -4.84 10.18 6.99
CA GLY A 83 -3.91 9.50 6.09
C GLY A 83 -4.54 8.34 5.33
N ILE A 84 -3.84 7.92 4.27
CA ILE A 84 -4.20 6.78 3.44
C ILE A 84 -2.94 5.95 3.17
N ALA A 85 -3.01 4.65 3.44
CA ALA A 85 -2.03 3.66 3.01
C ALA A 85 -2.65 2.78 1.91
N HIS A 86 -2.23 2.98 0.67
CA HIS A 86 -2.65 2.19 -0.47
C HIS A 86 -1.81 0.92 -0.57
N CYS A 87 -2.24 -0.13 0.14
CA CYS A 87 -1.59 -1.45 0.14
C CYS A 87 -2.26 -2.45 -0.81
N ALA A 88 -3.48 -2.14 -1.30
CA ALA A 88 -4.17 -2.98 -2.27
C ALA A 88 -3.37 -3.05 -3.59
N GLY A 89 -3.26 -4.26 -4.13
CA GLY A 89 -2.62 -4.47 -5.41
C GLY A 89 -2.58 -5.96 -5.77
N VAL A 90 -2.33 -6.21 -7.04
CA VAL A 90 -2.13 -7.56 -7.58
C VAL A 90 -0.77 -7.64 -8.25
N THR A 91 -0.15 -8.80 -8.17
CA THR A 91 1.08 -9.09 -8.92
C THR A 91 0.76 -9.92 -10.15
N LEU A 92 1.56 -9.75 -11.19
CA LEU A 92 1.52 -10.57 -12.39
C LEU A 92 2.96 -10.93 -12.77
N LEU A 93 3.24 -12.23 -12.79
CA LEU A 93 4.48 -12.79 -13.33
C LEU A 93 4.13 -13.57 -14.61
N HIS A 94 4.34 -12.93 -15.76
CA HIS A 94 4.02 -13.53 -17.05
C HIS A 94 4.98 -13.03 -18.13
N PRO A 95 5.61 -13.93 -18.95
CA PRO A 95 6.53 -13.51 -19.99
C PRO A 95 5.88 -12.54 -20.98
N PHE A 96 6.60 -11.48 -21.36
CA PHE A 96 6.07 -10.36 -22.15
C PHE A 96 5.29 -10.80 -23.40
N LYS A 97 5.79 -11.80 -24.14
CA LYS A 97 5.16 -12.29 -25.38
C LYS A 97 3.78 -12.94 -25.18
N PHE A 98 3.41 -13.28 -23.94
CA PHE A 98 2.14 -13.91 -23.61
C PHE A 98 1.18 -12.99 -22.87
N ASN A 99 1.60 -11.74 -22.59
CA ASN A 99 0.72 -10.77 -21.97
C ASN A 99 -0.40 -10.38 -22.93
N ASP A 100 -1.61 -10.24 -22.40
CA ASP A 100 -2.79 -9.81 -23.13
C ASP A 100 -3.40 -8.52 -22.54
N GLU A 101 -4.34 -7.92 -23.29
CA GLU A 101 -5.01 -6.68 -22.88
C GLU A 101 -5.87 -6.87 -21.61
N ARG A 102 -6.45 -8.03 -21.38
CA ARG A 102 -7.27 -8.31 -20.20
C ARG A 102 -6.39 -8.25 -18.95
N GLN A 103 -5.24 -8.95 -18.96
CA GLN A 103 -4.26 -8.92 -17.88
C GLN A 103 -3.76 -7.50 -17.61
N PHE A 104 -3.48 -6.74 -18.68
CA PHE A 104 -3.07 -5.34 -18.55
C PHE A 104 -4.14 -4.51 -17.84
N ARG A 105 -5.39 -4.57 -18.28
CA ARG A 105 -6.51 -3.82 -17.69
C ARG A 105 -6.75 -4.21 -16.24
N GLU A 106 -6.75 -5.51 -15.92
CA GLU A 106 -6.95 -6.01 -14.55
C GLU A 106 -5.88 -5.49 -13.58
N VAL A 107 -4.60 -5.55 -13.98
CA VAL A 107 -3.50 -5.07 -13.14
C VAL A 107 -3.56 -3.54 -12.98
N TYR A 108 -3.80 -2.79 -14.04
CA TYR A 108 -3.89 -1.33 -13.97
C TYR A 108 -5.13 -0.87 -13.20
N ALA A 109 -6.26 -1.53 -13.34
CA ALA A 109 -7.45 -1.23 -12.54
C ALA A 109 -7.18 -1.36 -11.03
N ALA A 110 -6.49 -2.43 -10.61
CA ALA A 110 -6.19 -2.66 -9.21
C ALA A 110 -5.03 -1.79 -8.68
N ASN A 111 -3.94 -1.67 -9.45
CA ASN A 111 -2.70 -1.07 -8.96
C ASN A 111 -2.59 0.44 -9.21
N VAL A 112 -3.34 0.98 -10.18
CA VAL A 112 -3.25 2.39 -10.59
C VAL A 112 -4.58 3.11 -10.42
N GLU A 113 -5.65 2.63 -11.07
CA GLU A 113 -6.95 3.31 -11.03
C GLU A 113 -7.55 3.33 -9.62
N ALA A 114 -7.51 2.19 -8.92
CA ALA A 114 -8.05 2.10 -7.56
C ALA A 114 -7.42 3.13 -6.61
N PRO A 115 -6.10 3.15 -6.38
CA PRO A 115 -5.48 4.14 -5.49
C PRO A 115 -5.65 5.58 -5.98
N PHE A 116 -5.57 5.83 -7.29
CA PHE A 116 -5.75 7.16 -7.86
C PHE A 116 -7.15 7.72 -7.59
N PHE A 117 -8.19 6.98 -7.99
CA PHE A 117 -9.57 7.46 -7.88
C PHE A 117 -10.12 7.43 -6.45
N VAL A 118 -9.63 6.54 -5.58
CA VAL A 118 -9.94 6.61 -4.14
C VAL A 118 -9.36 7.90 -3.55
N THR A 119 -8.10 8.19 -3.81
CA THR A 119 -7.46 9.45 -3.35
C THR A 119 -8.20 10.67 -3.87
N GLN A 120 -8.50 10.71 -5.18
CA GLN A 120 -9.23 11.82 -5.80
C GLN A 120 -10.63 11.98 -5.18
N GLY A 121 -11.36 10.88 -4.99
CA GLY A 121 -12.70 10.90 -4.41
C GLY A 121 -12.72 11.40 -2.98
N VAL A 122 -11.77 10.93 -2.15
CA VAL A 122 -11.60 11.38 -0.76
C VAL A 122 -11.24 12.88 -0.70
N PHE A 123 -10.37 13.34 -1.61
CA PHE A 123 -10.00 14.75 -1.69
C PHE A 123 -11.17 15.63 -2.15
N LYS A 124 -11.86 15.26 -3.24
CA LYS A 124 -13.01 15.98 -3.76
C LYS A 124 -14.17 16.09 -2.76
N SER A 125 -14.40 15.02 -1.99
CA SER A 125 -15.43 15.01 -0.93
C SER A 125 -15.01 15.72 0.36
N LYS A 126 -13.83 16.37 0.38
CA LYS A 126 -13.25 17.07 1.54
C LYS A 126 -13.08 16.17 2.79
N ARG A 127 -12.92 14.86 2.56
CA ARG A 127 -12.66 13.89 3.63
C ARG A 127 -11.16 13.72 3.92
N LEU A 128 -10.28 14.19 3.06
CA LEU A 128 -8.84 14.23 3.31
C LEU A 128 -8.53 15.53 4.05
N LYS A 129 -8.17 15.42 5.32
CA LYS A 129 -7.92 16.59 6.19
C LYS A 129 -6.65 17.33 5.76
N PRO A 130 -6.56 18.65 6.01
CA PRO A 130 -5.29 19.35 5.90
C PRO A 130 -4.21 18.71 6.77
N GLY A 131 -2.99 18.57 6.24
CA GLY A 131 -1.87 17.90 6.90
C GLY A 131 -1.88 16.37 6.82
N ALA A 132 -2.82 15.79 6.08
CA ALA A 132 -2.88 14.34 5.87
C ALA A 132 -1.66 13.81 5.12
N SER A 133 -1.47 12.49 5.17
CA SER A 133 -0.40 11.79 4.45
C SER A 133 -0.93 10.65 3.60
N ILE A 134 -0.51 10.61 2.34
CA ILE A 134 -0.84 9.54 1.38
C ILE A 134 0.42 8.71 1.16
N VAL A 135 0.30 7.39 1.31
CA VAL A 135 1.38 6.44 1.09
C VAL A 135 0.94 5.40 0.07
N PHE A 136 1.66 5.29 -1.03
CA PHE A 136 1.46 4.28 -2.04
C PHE A 136 2.48 3.15 -1.87
N VAL A 137 2.01 1.91 -1.78
CA VAL A 137 2.90 0.75 -1.82
C VAL A 137 3.20 0.39 -3.27
N SER A 138 4.41 0.76 -3.69
CA SER A 138 4.97 0.43 -5.00
C SER A 138 5.75 -0.91 -4.95
N SER A 139 6.92 -0.97 -5.56
CA SER A 139 7.81 -2.14 -5.62
C SER A 139 9.17 -1.73 -6.15
N ILE A 140 10.21 -2.54 -5.92
CA ILE A 140 11.49 -2.40 -6.64
C ILE A 140 11.40 -2.84 -8.10
N SER A 141 10.34 -3.52 -8.53
CA SER A 141 10.22 -4.05 -9.89
C SER A 141 10.45 -3.02 -11.00
N PRO A 142 10.02 -1.73 -10.88
CA PRO A 142 10.36 -0.69 -11.83
C PRO A 142 11.86 -0.39 -11.94
N HIS A 143 12.61 -0.55 -10.85
CA HIS A 143 14.04 -0.24 -10.76
C HIS A 143 14.90 -1.46 -11.17
N ALA A 144 14.50 -2.64 -10.73
CA ALA A 144 15.26 -3.88 -10.92
C ALA A 144 15.09 -4.52 -12.31
N GLY A 145 14.05 -4.15 -13.08
CA GLY A 145 13.80 -4.71 -14.41
C GLY A 145 13.59 -6.22 -14.43
N LEU A 146 12.79 -6.76 -13.54
CA LEU A 146 12.58 -8.20 -13.36
C LEU A 146 11.86 -8.83 -14.55
N LYS A 147 12.38 -9.97 -15.04
CA LYS A 147 11.76 -10.72 -16.15
C LYS A 147 10.34 -11.14 -15.80
N GLY A 148 9.42 -10.99 -16.75
CA GLY A 148 8.01 -11.36 -16.58
C GLY A 148 7.16 -10.32 -15.84
N HIS A 149 7.72 -9.23 -15.38
CA HIS A 149 7.01 -8.20 -14.60
C HIS A 149 6.59 -6.98 -15.42
N ALA A 150 6.59 -7.02 -16.76
CA ALA A 150 6.39 -5.83 -17.59
C ALA A 150 5.12 -5.03 -17.22
N ILE A 151 3.96 -5.68 -17.14
CA ILE A 151 2.69 -5.02 -16.77
C ILE A 151 2.72 -4.57 -15.31
N TYR A 152 3.17 -5.43 -14.41
CA TYR A 152 3.24 -5.14 -12.96
C TYR A 152 4.20 -3.97 -12.68
N ALA A 153 5.43 -4.04 -13.20
CA ALA A 153 6.42 -2.98 -13.02
C ALA A 153 5.94 -1.65 -13.57
N GLY A 154 5.33 -1.63 -14.78
CA GLY A 154 4.72 -0.45 -15.35
C GLY A 154 3.62 0.15 -14.45
N SER A 155 2.75 -0.70 -13.89
CA SER A 155 1.69 -0.24 -12.98
C SER A 155 2.24 0.35 -11.67
N LYS A 156 3.31 -0.24 -11.12
CA LYS A 156 3.97 0.28 -9.91
C LYS A 156 4.77 1.55 -10.17
N ALA A 157 5.43 1.65 -11.33
CA ALA A 157 6.11 2.88 -11.78
C ALA A 157 5.14 4.07 -11.90
N ALA A 158 3.90 3.84 -12.34
CA ALA A 158 2.89 4.89 -12.45
C ALA A 158 2.62 5.59 -11.10
N LEU A 159 2.69 4.85 -9.99
CA LEU A 159 2.48 5.41 -8.65
C LEU A 159 3.55 6.45 -8.27
N HIS A 160 4.80 6.30 -8.74
CA HIS A 160 5.87 7.27 -8.49
C HIS A 160 5.56 8.62 -9.14
N GLY A 161 5.10 8.61 -10.41
CA GLY A 161 4.68 9.83 -11.09
C GLY A 161 3.47 10.48 -10.43
N ILE A 162 2.43 9.69 -10.13
CA ILE A 162 1.22 10.14 -9.42
C ILE A 162 1.59 10.78 -8.09
N SER A 163 2.39 10.11 -7.27
CA SER A 163 2.77 10.58 -5.93
C SER A 163 3.51 11.92 -5.99
N ARG A 164 4.45 12.09 -6.95
CA ARG A 164 5.19 13.35 -7.12
C ARG A 164 4.29 14.51 -7.51
N VAL A 165 3.33 14.29 -8.42
CA VAL A 165 2.37 15.32 -8.80
C VAL A 165 1.49 15.71 -7.61
N LEU A 166 0.94 14.73 -6.90
CA LEU A 166 0.11 14.97 -5.71
C LEU A 166 0.88 15.72 -4.61
N ALA A 167 2.17 15.43 -4.43
CA ALA A 167 3.03 16.15 -3.48
C ALA A 167 3.09 17.64 -3.75
N HIS A 168 3.09 18.06 -5.01
CA HIS A 168 3.07 19.47 -5.41
C HIS A 168 1.67 20.08 -5.37
N GLU A 169 0.67 19.42 -5.95
CA GLU A 169 -0.70 19.94 -6.04
C GLU A 169 -1.36 20.10 -4.67
N LEU A 170 -1.08 19.19 -3.72
CA LEU A 170 -1.71 19.17 -2.41
C LEU A 170 -0.90 19.89 -1.32
N ALA A 171 0.28 20.41 -1.65
CA ALA A 171 1.17 21.12 -0.71
C ALA A 171 0.51 22.31 -0.03
N GLY A 172 -0.35 23.03 -0.74
CA GLY A 172 -1.11 24.17 -0.17
C GLY A 172 -2.00 23.77 1.02
N SER A 173 -2.47 22.53 1.06
CA SER A 173 -3.21 21.94 2.17
C SER A 173 -2.30 21.21 3.16
N LYS A 174 -0.96 21.30 3.01
CA LYS A 174 0.05 20.56 3.79
C LYS A 174 -0.11 19.04 3.72
N ILE A 175 -0.77 18.52 2.70
CA ILE A 175 -0.93 17.09 2.45
C ILE A 175 0.36 16.58 1.79
N ARG A 176 0.87 15.47 2.29
CA ARG A 176 2.08 14.81 1.78
C ARG A 176 1.69 13.57 0.97
N SER A 177 2.50 13.22 -0.02
CA SER A 177 2.32 12.03 -0.84
C SER A 177 3.69 11.39 -1.11
N ASN A 178 3.84 10.11 -0.73
CA ASN A 178 5.08 9.37 -0.86
C ASN A 178 4.82 7.94 -1.33
N CYS A 179 5.86 7.29 -1.84
CA CYS A 179 5.86 5.87 -2.16
C CYS A 179 6.80 5.10 -1.22
N VAL A 180 6.44 3.84 -0.96
CA VAL A 180 7.32 2.82 -0.39
C VAL A 180 7.46 1.73 -1.44
N SER A 181 8.70 1.38 -1.81
CA SER A 181 9.03 0.40 -2.84
C SER A 181 9.73 -0.82 -2.23
N PRO A 182 8.97 -1.79 -1.70
CA PRO A 182 9.55 -2.99 -1.12
C PRO A 182 10.19 -3.90 -2.18
N GLY A 183 11.24 -4.61 -1.77
CA GLY A 183 11.74 -5.80 -2.43
C GLY A 183 10.88 -7.02 -2.14
N MET A 184 11.51 -8.19 -2.05
CA MET A 184 10.83 -9.41 -1.64
C MET A 184 10.52 -9.35 -0.14
N VAL A 185 9.25 -9.58 0.21
CA VAL A 185 8.75 -9.59 1.59
C VAL A 185 8.08 -10.93 1.89
N ARG A 186 8.41 -11.55 3.00
CA ARG A 186 7.84 -12.84 3.46
C ARG A 186 6.36 -12.67 3.83
N THR A 187 5.48 -12.75 2.85
CA THR A 187 4.02 -12.70 3.02
C THR A 187 3.39 -14.06 2.73
N GLU A 188 2.14 -14.26 3.13
CA GLU A 188 1.35 -15.45 2.77
C GLU A 188 1.31 -15.69 1.24
N VAL A 189 1.29 -14.62 0.45
CA VAL A 189 1.31 -14.70 -1.03
C VAL A 189 2.65 -15.26 -1.51
N VAL A 190 3.77 -14.78 -0.95
CA VAL A 190 5.11 -15.29 -1.28
C VAL A 190 5.28 -16.72 -0.80
N ALA A 191 4.76 -17.07 0.38
CA ALA A 191 4.75 -18.45 0.83
C ALA A 191 3.98 -19.38 -0.12
N GLY A 192 2.84 -18.93 -0.65
CA GLY A 192 2.08 -19.66 -1.67
C GLY A 192 2.86 -19.91 -2.97
N PHE A 193 3.68 -18.94 -3.41
CA PHE A 193 4.59 -19.11 -4.55
C PHE A 193 5.79 -19.99 -4.19
N ALA A 194 6.31 -19.91 -2.97
CA ALA A 194 7.43 -20.75 -2.52
C ALA A 194 7.10 -22.25 -2.52
N HIS A 195 5.82 -22.62 -2.36
CA HIS A 195 5.37 -24.01 -2.54
C HIS A 195 5.40 -24.50 -3.99
N GLN A 196 5.47 -23.59 -4.97
CA GLN A 196 5.55 -23.90 -6.41
C GLN A 196 6.99 -23.81 -6.95
N VAL A 197 7.93 -23.34 -6.14
CA VAL A 197 9.34 -23.15 -6.48
C VAL A 197 10.18 -23.96 -5.50
N SER A 198 11.28 -24.56 -5.97
CA SER A 198 12.12 -25.34 -5.06
C SER A 198 12.77 -24.46 -3.98
N PRO A 199 12.97 -24.97 -2.76
CA PRO A 199 13.64 -24.24 -1.68
C PRO A 199 15.02 -23.69 -2.07
N GLU A 200 15.73 -24.41 -2.95
CA GLU A 200 17.05 -24.00 -3.46
C GLU A 200 16.95 -22.73 -4.30
N LEU A 201 15.92 -22.62 -5.16
CA LEU A 201 15.71 -21.40 -5.97
C LEU A 201 15.32 -20.21 -5.10
N VAL A 202 14.54 -20.44 -4.05
CA VAL A 202 14.23 -19.39 -3.06
C VAL A 202 15.51 -18.92 -2.37
N ALA A 203 16.37 -19.85 -1.91
CA ALA A 203 17.63 -19.52 -1.27
C ALA A 203 18.60 -18.76 -2.21
N ILE A 204 18.66 -19.13 -3.50
CA ILE A 204 19.46 -18.43 -4.51
C ILE A 204 18.95 -17.00 -4.73
N ASP A 205 17.63 -16.80 -4.74
CA ASP A 205 17.10 -15.43 -4.88
C ASP A 205 17.30 -14.62 -3.60
N GLU A 206 17.08 -15.21 -2.43
CA GLU A 206 17.29 -14.52 -1.15
C GLU A 206 18.74 -14.10 -0.93
N ALA A 207 19.71 -14.90 -1.39
CA ALA A 207 21.13 -14.56 -1.33
C ALA A 207 21.51 -13.29 -2.12
N ARG A 208 20.63 -12.81 -3.00
CA ARG A 208 20.79 -11.53 -3.71
C ARG A 208 20.39 -10.32 -2.87
N TYR A 209 19.83 -10.54 -1.70
CA TYR A 209 19.43 -9.51 -0.75
C TYR A 209 20.44 -9.51 0.40
N PRO A 210 21.35 -8.53 0.49
CA PRO A 210 22.36 -8.50 1.55
C PRO A 210 21.80 -8.62 2.99
N LEU A 211 20.61 -8.08 3.23
CA LEU A 211 19.91 -8.19 4.52
C LEU A 211 18.84 -9.31 4.54
N GLY A 212 18.78 -10.17 3.52
CA GLY A 212 17.72 -11.15 3.35
C GLY A 212 16.41 -10.53 2.88
N TYR A 213 15.35 -11.36 2.83
CA TYR A 213 14.00 -10.89 2.54
C TYR A 213 13.43 -10.11 3.73
N GLY A 214 12.68 -9.02 3.42
CA GLY A 214 11.97 -8.26 4.44
C GLY A 214 10.76 -9.00 5.02
N THR A 215 10.21 -8.45 6.08
CA THR A 215 8.98 -8.87 6.74
C THR A 215 7.85 -7.87 6.48
N PRO A 216 6.57 -8.23 6.67
CA PRO A 216 5.47 -7.27 6.61
C PRO A 216 5.64 -6.11 7.61
N ASP A 217 6.24 -6.37 8.77
CA ASP A 217 6.52 -5.35 9.79
C ASP A 217 7.50 -4.29 9.31
N ASP A 218 8.55 -4.68 8.57
CA ASP A 218 9.51 -3.73 8.00
C ASP A 218 8.80 -2.70 7.11
N VAL A 219 7.86 -3.18 6.27
CA VAL A 219 7.09 -2.31 5.38
C VAL A 219 6.07 -1.48 6.17
N ALA A 220 5.39 -2.06 7.15
CA ALA A 220 4.44 -1.35 8.01
C ALA A 220 5.12 -0.21 8.76
N ASN A 221 6.33 -0.42 9.30
CA ASN A 221 7.12 0.61 9.98
C ASN A 221 7.45 1.79 9.08
N ALA A 222 7.81 1.55 7.82
CA ALA A 222 8.06 2.62 6.85
C ALA A 222 6.77 3.38 6.47
N ILE A 223 5.65 2.67 6.36
CA ILE A 223 4.35 3.30 6.14
C ILE A 223 3.96 4.18 7.34
N ILE A 224 4.13 3.68 8.58
CA ILE A 224 3.90 4.44 9.81
C ILE A 224 4.78 5.71 9.83
N PHE A 225 6.07 5.59 9.50
CA PHE A 225 6.95 6.75 9.38
C PHE A 225 6.38 7.82 8.45
N PHE A 226 5.90 7.44 7.27
CA PHE A 226 5.30 8.41 6.35
C PHE A 226 3.94 8.93 6.80
N LEU A 227 3.15 8.17 7.53
CA LEU A 227 1.86 8.62 8.09
C LEU A 227 2.05 9.58 9.28
N ALA A 228 3.13 9.39 10.03
CA ALA A 228 3.40 10.09 11.27
C ALA A 228 3.98 11.51 11.09
N PRO A 229 3.96 12.35 12.16
CA PRO A 229 4.64 13.64 12.18
C PRO A 229 6.15 13.56 11.97
N ALA A 230 6.77 12.40 12.23
CA ALA A 230 8.20 12.15 12.02
C ALA A 230 8.68 12.52 10.59
N SER A 231 7.81 12.35 9.59
CA SER A 231 8.12 12.65 8.18
C SER A 231 7.49 13.97 7.67
N LYS A 232 7.17 14.91 8.56
CA LYS A 232 6.47 16.17 8.18
C LYS A 232 7.17 17.00 7.10
N TRP A 233 8.48 16.80 6.89
CA TRP A 233 9.31 17.51 5.90
C TRP A 233 9.63 16.65 4.67
N ILE A 234 8.93 15.50 4.49
CA ILE A 234 9.19 14.55 3.42
C ILE A 234 7.92 14.37 2.58
N THR A 235 8.01 14.71 1.29
CA THR A 235 6.93 14.49 0.30
C THR A 235 7.51 14.31 -1.09
N GLY A 236 6.83 13.56 -1.96
CA GLY A 236 7.23 13.29 -3.33
C GLY A 236 8.37 12.28 -3.48
N VAL A 237 8.73 11.56 -2.39
CA VAL A 237 9.82 10.58 -2.43
C VAL A 237 9.30 9.16 -2.69
N ASP A 238 10.19 8.34 -3.22
CA ASP A 238 10.07 6.89 -3.28
C ASP A 238 11.16 6.27 -2.38
N LEU A 239 10.73 5.60 -1.32
CA LEU A 239 11.61 4.90 -0.40
C LEU A 239 11.78 3.46 -0.83
N THR A 240 12.92 3.14 -1.40
CA THR A 240 13.31 1.76 -1.70
C THR A 240 13.64 1.01 -0.40
N MET A 241 13.06 -0.18 -0.23
CA MET A 241 13.23 -1.06 0.93
C MET A 241 13.45 -2.48 0.42
N ASP A 242 14.67 -2.83 0.14
CA ASP A 242 14.97 -4.08 -0.54
C ASP A 242 16.17 -4.84 0.02
N GLY A 243 16.57 -4.51 1.22
CA GLY A 243 17.71 -5.16 1.86
C GLY A 243 19.03 -5.03 1.09
N GLY A 244 19.15 -4.01 0.22
CA GLY A 244 20.35 -3.76 -0.60
C GLY A 244 20.37 -4.53 -1.93
N ARG A 245 19.19 -4.95 -2.45
CA ARG A 245 19.04 -5.74 -3.68
C ARG A 245 19.31 -4.96 -4.97
N THR A 246 18.96 -3.66 -5.04
CA THR A 246 19.14 -2.76 -6.19
C THR A 246 20.25 -1.74 -6.02
#